data_a4f14b42fe0cd43d27c6a85cb1f0d745
#
_entry.id   a4f14b42fe0cd43d27c6a85cb1f0d745
#
_cell.length_a   1.000
_cell.length_b   1.000
_cell.length_c   1.000
_cell.angle_alpha   90.00
_cell.angle_beta   90.00
_cell.angle_gamma   90.00
#
_symmetry.space_group_name_H-M   'P 1'
#
loop_
_entity.id
_entity.type
_entity.pdbx_description
1 polymer ?
#
loop_
_entity_poly.entity_id
_entity_poly.type
_entity_poly.pdbx_seq_one_letter_code
_entity_poly.pdbx_strand_id
1 'polypeptide(L)'
;MILALFAAPLKVTAAEQNGESSDKQQNETTGQKTEETEETAPEMTPDLGLASPSVLLMEAQTGTVLYEKNASEQRSPASITKIMTLLLIFEELEKGTLQLTDEVTTSAHARSMGGSQVFLEEGEKQTVETMIKCIVVASGNDASVAMAEHIAGTESEFVSRMNQKAKELGMNDTKFEDCCGLTDSDGHYTTAADVAKMSRELIERFPQILNYSSIWMEEITHVTQKGSKPFTLTNTNKLIRGYEGCVGLKTGSTSKAKYCVSAVAYERTASKIE
;
A
#
# COMPACT_ATOMS: atom_id res chain seq x y z
N MET A 1 -6.70 5.15 14.27
CA MET A 1 -6.89 5.23 12.81
C MET A 1 -5.60 5.77 12.21
N ILE A 2 -5.03 5.03 11.30
CA ILE A 2 -3.84 5.46 10.54
C ILE A 2 -4.36 5.94 9.19
N LEU A 3 -4.03 7.16 8.79
CA LEU A 3 -4.35 7.70 7.46
C LEU A 3 -3.05 8.10 6.79
N ALA A 4 -2.72 7.46 5.69
CA ALA A 4 -1.69 7.89 4.77
C ALA A 4 -2.35 8.24 3.44
N LEU A 5 -2.22 9.48 2.99
CA LEU A 5 -2.76 9.96 1.72
C LEU A 5 -1.59 10.25 0.78
N PHE A 6 -1.68 9.77 -0.45
CA PHE A 6 -0.69 10.04 -1.50
C PHE A 6 -1.36 10.76 -2.65
N ALA A 7 -0.73 11.80 -3.16
CA ALA A 7 -1.12 12.45 -4.40
C ALA A 7 -0.04 12.20 -5.45
N ALA A 8 -0.40 11.60 -6.60
CA ALA A 8 0.52 11.40 -7.72
C ALA A 8 0.16 12.36 -8.85
N PRO A 9 1.12 13.11 -9.44
CA PRO A 9 0.85 13.98 -10.58
C PRO A 9 0.63 13.16 -11.84
N LEU A 10 -0.31 13.61 -12.69
CA LEU A 10 -0.47 13.12 -14.06
C LEU A 10 0.81 13.38 -14.87
N LYS A 11 1.41 12.34 -15.44
CA LYS A 11 2.49 12.50 -16.44
C LYS A 11 1.93 13.17 -17.68
N VAL A 12 2.28 14.44 -17.88
CA VAL A 12 2.19 15.09 -19.19
C VAL A 12 3.48 14.77 -19.93
N THR A 13 3.41 13.94 -20.97
CA THR A 13 4.51 13.73 -21.91
C THR A 13 4.66 14.99 -22.75
N ALA A 14 5.71 15.77 -22.50
CA ALA A 14 6.15 16.80 -23.43
C ALA A 14 7.21 16.20 -24.35
N ALA A 15 6.97 16.35 -25.67
CA ALA A 15 7.89 15.94 -26.73
C ALA A 15 9.12 16.85 -26.78
N GLU A 16 10.22 16.24 -27.23
CA GLU A 16 11.53 16.81 -27.47
C GLU A 16 11.52 18.09 -28.33
N GLN A 17 12.46 19.00 -28.06
CA GLN A 17 13.24 19.63 -29.13
C GLN A 17 14.61 20.11 -28.66
N ASN A 18 15.59 19.81 -29.54
CA ASN A 18 17.02 20.06 -29.48
C ASN A 18 17.42 21.54 -29.53
N GLY A 19 18.64 21.84 -29.10
CA GLY A 19 19.35 23.06 -29.48
C GLY A 19 20.64 23.34 -28.72
N GLU A 20 21.74 23.25 -29.45
CA GLU A 20 23.14 23.32 -29.15
C GLU A 20 23.70 24.52 -28.37
N SER A 21 24.82 24.22 -27.65
CA SER A 21 26.16 24.81 -27.73
C SER A 21 26.45 26.26 -27.26
N SER A 22 27.32 26.51 -26.32
CA SER A 22 28.76 26.84 -26.41
C SER A 22 29.32 27.57 -25.19
N ASP A 23 30.48 27.06 -24.75
CA ASP A 23 31.66 27.65 -24.08
C ASP A 23 31.70 29.10 -23.57
N LYS A 24 32.19 29.32 -22.34
CA LYS A 24 33.53 29.85 -21.97
C LYS A 24 33.72 30.16 -20.48
N GLN A 25 34.74 29.54 -19.97
CA GLN A 25 35.80 29.87 -19.00
C GLN A 25 35.81 31.13 -18.12
N GLN A 26 36.16 30.82 -16.83
CA GLN A 26 37.11 31.51 -15.90
C GLN A 26 36.70 32.82 -15.21
N ASN A 27 36.68 32.86 -13.87
CA ASN A 27 37.81 33.22 -13.03
C ASN A 27 37.50 33.10 -11.53
N GLU A 28 38.54 32.71 -10.78
CA GLU A 28 38.61 32.62 -9.32
C GLU A 28 38.49 33.95 -8.62
N THR A 29 37.85 33.96 -7.42
CA THR A 29 38.37 34.75 -6.29
C THR A 29 37.83 34.20 -4.97
N THR A 30 38.73 33.85 -4.09
CA THR A 30 38.60 33.46 -2.70
C THR A 30 37.87 34.48 -1.86
N GLY A 31 36.88 34.02 -1.10
CA GLY A 31 36.26 34.76 -0.02
C GLY A 31 35.60 33.80 0.96
N GLN A 32 36.29 33.47 2.03
CA GLN A 32 35.71 32.78 3.18
C GLN A 32 34.60 33.66 3.78
N LYS A 33 33.39 33.21 3.70
CA LYS A 33 32.26 33.73 4.46
C LYS A 33 31.73 32.57 5.30
N THR A 34 31.90 32.66 6.60
CA THR A 34 31.25 31.81 7.58
C THR A 34 29.75 31.87 7.36
N GLU A 35 29.17 30.78 6.88
CA GLU A 35 27.73 30.56 6.89
C GLU A 35 27.32 30.20 8.32
N GLU A 36 26.70 31.14 9.00
CA GLU A 36 25.83 30.85 10.14
C GLU A 36 24.66 30.03 9.55
N THR A 37 24.60 28.76 9.91
CA THR A 37 23.41 27.94 9.69
C THR A 37 22.30 28.51 10.57
N GLU A 38 21.41 29.30 9.98
CA GLU A 38 20.10 29.57 10.58
C GLU A 38 19.39 28.23 10.81
N GLU A 39 19.32 27.83 12.07
CA GLU A 39 18.47 26.76 12.54
C GLU A 39 17.02 27.23 12.34
N THR A 40 16.43 26.93 11.18
CA THR A 40 15.02 27.22 10.92
C THR A 40 14.19 26.48 11.94
N ALA A 41 13.52 27.23 12.81
CA ALA A 41 12.53 26.68 13.73
C ALA A 41 11.56 25.77 12.96
N PRO A 42 11.16 24.61 13.54
CA PRO A 42 10.27 23.68 12.85
C PRO A 42 8.99 24.43 12.45
N GLU A 43 8.73 24.51 11.16
CA GLU A 43 7.49 25.06 10.63
C GLU A 43 6.33 24.26 11.26
N MET A 44 5.58 24.91 12.14
CA MET A 44 4.44 24.27 12.79
C MET A 44 3.41 23.91 11.72
N THR A 45 3.28 22.60 11.41
CA THR A 45 2.21 22.13 10.55
C THR A 45 0.87 22.56 11.11
N PRO A 46 0.00 23.23 10.31
CA PRO A 46 -1.27 23.74 10.82
C PRO A 46 -2.14 22.60 11.33
N ASP A 47 -2.77 22.76 12.50
CA ASP A 47 -3.73 21.76 12.98
C ASP A 47 -4.97 21.78 12.07
N LEU A 48 -5.15 20.71 11.32
CA LEU A 48 -6.32 20.52 10.45
C LEU A 48 -7.57 20.03 11.19
N GLY A 49 -7.55 19.96 12.52
CA GLY A 49 -8.67 19.50 13.34
C GLY A 49 -9.08 18.04 13.09
N LEU A 50 -8.18 17.21 12.57
CA LEU A 50 -8.49 15.83 12.22
C LEU A 50 -8.72 14.98 13.48
N ALA A 51 -9.85 14.27 13.52
CA ALA A 51 -10.21 13.36 14.60
C ALA A 51 -9.29 12.12 14.66
N SER A 52 -8.56 11.82 13.58
CA SER A 52 -7.59 10.72 13.54
C SER A 52 -6.43 10.98 14.48
N PRO A 53 -6.10 10.01 15.36
CA PRO A 53 -5.00 10.20 16.32
C PRO A 53 -3.61 10.13 15.66
N SER A 54 -3.46 9.46 14.52
CA SER A 54 -2.21 9.37 13.77
C SER A 54 -2.51 9.55 12.27
N VAL A 55 -1.79 10.46 11.62
CA VAL A 55 -2.00 10.86 10.22
C VAL A 55 -0.68 11.20 9.57
N LEU A 56 -0.54 10.84 8.29
CA LEU A 56 0.51 11.34 7.41
C LEU A 56 -0.05 11.57 6.02
N LEU A 57 0.23 12.74 5.45
CA LEU A 57 -0.01 13.08 4.04
C LEU A 57 1.34 13.26 3.35
N MET A 58 1.54 12.54 2.26
CA MET A 58 2.79 12.54 1.50
C MET A 58 2.50 12.70 0.01
N GLU A 59 3.32 13.49 -0.66
CA GLU A 59 3.39 13.48 -2.11
C GLU A 59 4.17 12.22 -2.54
N ALA A 60 3.55 11.37 -3.36
CA ALA A 60 4.07 10.02 -3.62
C ALA A 60 5.37 10.02 -4.42
N GLN A 61 5.48 10.86 -5.47
CA GLN A 61 6.61 10.84 -6.38
C GLN A 61 7.91 11.27 -5.68
N THR A 62 7.86 12.36 -4.91
CA THR A 62 9.04 12.91 -4.21
C THR A 62 9.27 12.30 -2.84
N GLY A 63 8.21 11.78 -2.19
CA GLY A 63 8.22 11.37 -0.80
C GLY A 63 8.13 12.55 0.18
N THR A 64 7.82 13.75 -0.29
CA THR A 64 7.68 14.93 0.54
C THR A 64 6.47 14.80 1.47
N VAL A 65 6.70 14.93 2.77
CA VAL A 65 5.62 14.96 3.77
C VAL A 65 4.98 16.35 3.74
N LEU A 66 3.69 16.39 3.46
CA LEU A 66 2.89 17.62 3.38
C LEU A 66 2.17 17.92 4.69
N TYR A 67 1.84 16.89 5.46
CA TYR A 67 1.22 17.00 6.76
C TYR A 67 1.45 15.74 7.59
N GLU A 68 1.69 15.92 8.89
CA GLU A 68 1.77 14.80 9.82
C GLU A 68 1.18 15.15 11.19
N LYS A 69 0.66 14.13 11.85
CA LYS A 69 0.18 14.17 13.22
C LYS A 69 0.47 12.83 13.89
N ASN A 70 1.33 12.80 14.90
CA ASN A 70 1.72 11.58 15.60
C ASN A 70 2.11 10.43 14.62
N ALA A 71 2.79 10.77 13.52
CA ALA A 71 3.05 9.83 12.42
C ALA A 71 3.96 8.67 12.82
N SER A 72 4.77 8.82 13.86
CA SER A 72 5.67 7.80 14.40
C SER A 72 5.06 6.99 15.56
N GLU A 73 3.79 7.24 15.92
CA GLU A 73 3.13 6.48 16.99
C GLU A 73 2.79 5.06 16.55
N GLN A 74 3.28 4.06 17.28
CA GLN A 74 2.99 2.65 17.00
C GLN A 74 1.52 2.32 17.24
N ARG A 75 0.89 1.69 16.26
CA ARG A 75 -0.52 1.29 16.26
C ARG A 75 -0.73 -0.04 15.58
N SER A 76 -1.79 -0.75 15.96
CA SER A 76 -2.22 -1.95 15.24
C SER A 76 -2.69 -1.57 13.82
N PRO A 77 -2.12 -2.19 12.75
CA PRO A 77 -2.44 -1.87 11.37
C PRO A 77 -3.75 -2.47 10.86
N ALA A 78 -4.27 -3.52 11.51
CA ALA A 78 -5.32 -4.34 10.92
C ALA A 78 -4.98 -4.73 9.47
N SER A 79 -5.95 -4.81 8.57
CA SER A 79 -5.73 -5.21 7.17
C SER A 79 -4.89 -4.23 6.32
N ILE A 80 -4.38 -3.13 6.87
CA ILE A 80 -3.31 -2.33 6.22
C ILE A 80 -2.04 -3.18 6.03
N THR A 81 -1.84 -4.19 6.88
CA THR A 81 -0.80 -5.24 6.74
C THR A 81 -0.73 -5.82 5.32
N LYS A 82 -1.86 -5.97 4.65
CA LYS A 82 -1.95 -6.53 3.30
C LYS A 82 -1.26 -5.69 2.21
N ILE A 83 -0.90 -4.43 2.50
CA ILE A 83 -0.07 -3.64 1.60
C ILE A 83 1.32 -4.29 1.48
N MET A 84 1.91 -4.74 2.59
CA MET A 84 3.17 -5.48 2.56
C MET A 84 3.02 -6.84 1.85
N THR A 85 1.92 -7.53 2.09
CA THR A 85 1.61 -8.79 1.39
C THR A 85 1.54 -8.59 -0.12
N LEU A 86 0.82 -7.55 -0.58
CA LEU A 86 0.74 -7.20 -1.99
C LEU A 86 2.11 -6.80 -2.55
N LEU A 87 2.90 -6.03 -1.80
CA LEU A 87 4.25 -5.64 -2.23
C LEU A 87 5.12 -6.86 -2.52
N LEU A 88 5.13 -7.85 -1.64
CA LEU A 88 5.89 -9.09 -1.85
C LEU A 88 5.34 -9.92 -3.02
N ILE A 89 4.02 -9.96 -3.23
CA ILE A 89 3.41 -10.62 -4.40
C ILE A 89 3.91 -9.96 -5.69
N PHE A 90 3.89 -8.62 -5.76
CA PHE A 90 4.34 -7.90 -6.95
C PHE A 90 5.85 -8.00 -7.16
N GLU A 91 6.65 -8.15 -6.11
CA GLU A 91 8.07 -8.45 -6.23
C GLU A 91 8.34 -9.82 -6.85
N GLU A 92 7.57 -10.84 -6.50
CA GLU A 92 7.71 -12.17 -7.12
C GLU A 92 7.25 -12.15 -8.60
N LEU A 93 6.22 -11.36 -8.93
CA LEU A 93 5.81 -11.14 -10.33
C LEU A 93 6.94 -10.44 -11.13
N GLU A 94 7.58 -9.42 -10.57
CA GLU A 94 8.70 -8.70 -11.21
C GLU A 94 9.92 -9.62 -11.44
N LYS A 95 10.23 -10.49 -10.48
CA LYS A 95 11.31 -11.49 -10.60
C LYS A 95 10.99 -12.59 -11.63
N GLY A 96 9.74 -12.72 -12.06
CA GLY A 96 9.27 -13.78 -12.95
C GLY A 96 9.16 -15.16 -12.27
N THR A 97 9.27 -15.23 -10.94
CA THR A 97 9.04 -16.44 -10.13
C THR A 97 7.56 -16.74 -9.94
N LEU A 98 6.71 -15.76 -10.23
CA LEU A 98 5.26 -15.84 -10.17
C LEU A 98 4.68 -15.21 -11.43
N GLN A 99 3.57 -15.75 -11.94
CA GLN A 99 2.81 -15.19 -13.05
C GLN A 99 1.35 -14.96 -12.66
N LEU A 100 0.70 -13.96 -13.25
CA LEU A 100 -0.71 -13.64 -12.96
C LEU A 100 -1.67 -14.81 -13.25
N THR A 101 -1.27 -15.70 -14.16
CA THR A 101 -2.03 -16.90 -14.58
C THR A 101 -1.75 -18.13 -13.74
N ASP A 102 -0.76 -18.11 -12.84
CA ASP A 102 -0.44 -19.27 -12.01
C ASP A 102 -1.61 -19.60 -11.08
N GLU A 103 -1.84 -20.90 -10.88
CA GLU A 103 -2.89 -21.38 -9.99
C GLU A 103 -2.39 -21.46 -8.53
N VAL A 104 -3.10 -20.79 -7.65
CA VAL A 104 -2.90 -20.84 -6.19
C VAL A 104 -3.93 -21.77 -5.59
N THR A 105 -3.48 -22.80 -4.89
CA THR A 105 -4.36 -23.76 -4.22
C THR A 105 -4.59 -23.31 -2.77
N THR A 106 -5.84 -23.23 -2.36
CA THR A 106 -6.24 -22.88 -0.99
C THR A 106 -5.99 -24.05 -0.05
N SER A 107 -5.19 -23.85 0.99
CA SER A 107 -4.93 -24.83 2.03
C SER A 107 -6.06 -24.91 3.06
N ALA A 108 -6.04 -25.94 3.91
CA ALA A 108 -6.93 -26.03 5.08
C ALA A 108 -6.72 -24.84 6.04
N HIS A 109 -5.47 -24.36 6.20
CA HIS A 109 -5.14 -23.20 7.03
C HIS A 109 -5.74 -21.92 6.42
N ALA A 110 -5.48 -21.64 5.17
CA ALA A 110 -6.04 -20.47 4.47
C ALA A 110 -7.57 -20.44 4.54
N ARG A 111 -8.23 -21.59 4.29
CA ARG A 111 -9.69 -21.74 4.41
C ARG A 111 -10.21 -21.46 5.82
N SER A 112 -9.43 -21.78 6.87
CA SER A 112 -9.85 -21.61 8.26
C SER A 112 -9.80 -20.18 8.77
N MET A 113 -9.28 -19.24 7.98
CA MET A 113 -9.11 -17.85 8.40
C MET A 113 -10.43 -17.20 8.74
N GLY A 114 -10.42 -16.40 9.82
CA GLY A 114 -11.54 -15.56 10.23
C GLY A 114 -11.49 -14.14 9.64
N GLY A 115 -12.40 -13.30 10.10
CA GLY A 115 -12.47 -11.89 9.69
C GLY A 115 -12.99 -11.69 8.26
N SER A 116 -12.38 -10.79 7.49
CA SER A 116 -12.77 -10.57 6.09
C SER A 116 -12.33 -11.76 5.24
N GLN A 117 -13.25 -12.36 4.50
CA GLN A 117 -13.03 -13.56 3.69
C GLN A 117 -13.72 -13.42 2.33
N VAL A 118 -13.19 -14.12 1.35
CA VAL A 118 -13.88 -14.38 0.09
C VAL A 118 -14.42 -15.81 0.03
N PHE A 119 -14.30 -16.56 1.13
CA PHE A 119 -14.84 -17.90 1.34
C PHE A 119 -14.28 -18.97 0.40
N LEU A 120 -12.96 -18.95 0.19
CA LEU A 120 -12.27 -20.01 -0.55
C LEU A 120 -12.43 -21.35 0.15
N GLU A 121 -12.71 -22.41 -0.63
CA GLU A 121 -12.78 -23.77 -0.11
C GLU A 121 -11.39 -24.45 -0.15
N GLU A 122 -11.15 -25.38 0.74
CA GLU A 122 -9.92 -26.19 0.73
C GLU A 122 -9.77 -26.94 -0.59
N GLY A 123 -8.59 -26.85 -1.20
CA GLY A 123 -8.31 -27.42 -2.53
C GLY A 123 -8.85 -26.60 -3.71
N GLU A 124 -9.58 -25.52 -3.44
CA GLU A 124 -9.98 -24.58 -4.49
C GLU A 124 -8.76 -23.91 -5.09
N LYS A 125 -8.78 -23.72 -6.40
CA LYS A 125 -7.75 -23.06 -7.18
C LYS A 125 -8.27 -21.77 -7.78
N GLN A 126 -7.49 -20.71 -7.61
CA GLN A 126 -7.73 -19.41 -8.22
C GLN A 126 -6.43 -18.91 -8.84
N THR A 127 -6.52 -18.06 -9.87
CA THR A 127 -5.31 -17.45 -10.44
C THR A 127 -4.71 -16.41 -9.46
N VAL A 128 -3.41 -16.18 -9.56
CA VAL A 128 -2.72 -15.10 -8.82
C VAL A 128 -3.42 -13.76 -9.02
N GLU A 129 -3.86 -13.45 -10.26
CA GLU A 129 -4.62 -12.23 -10.54
C GLU A 129 -5.92 -12.16 -9.73
N THR A 130 -6.69 -13.24 -9.69
CA THR A 130 -7.92 -13.32 -8.88
C THR A 130 -7.60 -13.15 -7.39
N MET A 131 -6.52 -13.78 -6.90
CA MET A 131 -6.11 -13.63 -5.51
C MET A 131 -5.72 -12.19 -5.16
N ILE A 132 -5.01 -11.48 -6.04
CA ILE A 132 -4.71 -10.05 -5.86
C ILE A 132 -6.00 -9.25 -5.71
N LYS A 133 -7.01 -9.48 -6.56
CA LYS A 133 -8.33 -8.84 -6.47
C LYS A 133 -9.02 -9.17 -5.14
N CYS A 134 -9.01 -10.42 -4.73
CA CYS A 134 -9.58 -10.86 -3.43
C CYS A 134 -8.93 -10.12 -2.25
N ILE A 135 -7.61 -9.92 -2.29
CA ILE A 135 -6.83 -9.26 -1.23
C ILE A 135 -7.10 -7.76 -1.20
N VAL A 136 -6.99 -7.07 -2.35
CA VAL A 136 -7.05 -5.60 -2.37
C VAL A 136 -8.48 -5.07 -2.31
N VAL A 137 -9.43 -5.70 -3.00
CA VAL A 137 -10.82 -5.25 -3.09
C VAL A 137 -11.62 -5.67 -1.85
N ALA A 138 -11.71 -6.98 -1.61
CA ALA A 138 -12.52 -7.53 -0.53
C ALA A 138 -11.76 -7.74 0.79
N SER A 139 -10.45 -7.49 0.80
CA SER A 139 -9.62 -7.68 2.00
C SER A 139 -9.56 -9.13 2.49
N GLY A 140 -9.67 -10.15 1.60
CA GLY A 140 -9.70 -11.56 1.94
C GLY A 140 -8.48 -12.03 2.73
N ASN A 141 -8.70 -12.50 3.96
CA ASN A 141 -7.66 -13.08 4.80
C ASN A 141 -7.27 -14.46 4.27
N ASP A 142 -8.25 -15.26 3.86
CA ASP A 142 -8.09 -16.56 3.21
C ASP A 142 -7.20 -16.45 1.95
N ALA A 143 -7.48 -15.48 1.08
CA ALA A 143 -6.67 -15.22 -0.11
C ALA A 143 -5.25 -14.76 0.25
N SER A 144 -5.08 -13.95 1.31
CA SER A 144 -3.77 -13.48 1.76
C SER A 144 -2.89 -14.64 2.25
N VAL A 145 -3.45 -15.52 3.07
CA VAL A 145 -2.75 -16.69 3.59
C VAL A 145 -2.43 -17.68 2.46
N ALA A 146 -3.39 -17.94 1.55
CA ALA A 146 -3.14 -18.83 0.41
C ALA A 146 -1.98 -18.32 -0.47
N MET A 147 -1.90 -17.01 -0.73
CA MET A 147 -0.80 -16.41 -1.46
C MET A 147 0.53 -16.48 -0.69
N ALA A 148 0.50 -16.23 0.62
CA ALA A 148 1.68 -16.33 1.48
C ALA A 148 2.28 -17.74 1.46
N GLU A 149 1.43 -18.77 1.61
CA GLU A 149 1.84 -20.17 1.55
C GLU A 149 2.34 -20.55 0.16
N HIS A 150 1.69 -20.08 -0.90
CA HIS A 150 2.11 -20.34 -2.29
C HIS A 150 3.52 -19.80 -2.57
N ILE A 151 3.84 -18.60 -2.09
CA ILE A 151 5.11 -17.92 -2.34
C ILE A 151 6.23 -18.43 -1.42
N ALA A 152 5.93 -18.70 -0.16
CA ALA A 152 6.95 -18.97 0.84
C ALA A 152 6.87 -20.39 1.46
N GLY A 153 5.89 -21.19 1.05
CA GLY A 153 5.64 -22.52 1.60
C GLY A 153 4.83 -22.52 2.90
N THR A 154 5.01 -21.51 3.76
CA THR A 154 4.23 -21.30 4.98
C THR A 154 3.96 -19.81 5.22
N GLU A 155 2.87 -19.48 5.93
CA GLU A 155 2.60 -18.11 6.36
C GLU A 155 3.74 -17.55 7.24
N SER A 156 4.29 -18.36 8.15
CA SER A 156 5.40 -17.95 9.03
C SER A 156 6.64 -17.52 8.25
N GLU A 157 7.00 -18.26 7.19
CA GLU A 157 8.14 -17.92 6.33
C GLU A 157 7.85 -16.64 5.54
N PHE A 158 6.62 -16.47 5.07
CA PHE A 158 6.20 -15.24 4.41
C PHE A 158 6.27 -14.03 5.35
N VAL A 159 5.80 -14.17 6.59
CA VAL A 159 5.90 -13.12 7.62
C VAL A 159 7.35 -12.77 7.93
N SER A 160 8.26 -13.75 7.90
CA SER A 160 9.70 -13.49 8.03
C SER A 160 10.19 -12.59 6.90
N ARG A 161 9.77 -12.84 5.65
CA ARG A 161 10.08 -11.99 4.48
C ARG A 161 9.44 -10.59 4.61
N MET A 162 8.21 -10.49 5.12
CA MET A 162 7.55 -9.19 5.38
C MET A 162 8.38 -8.34 6.35
N ASN A 163 8.85 -8.93 7.46
CA ASN A 163 9.67 -8.23 8.45
C ASN A 163 11.06 -7.88 7.91
N GLN A 164 11.64 -8.71 7.05
CA GLN A 164 12.87 -8.37 6.34
C GLN A 164 12.65 -7.18 5.39
N LYS A 165 11.58 -7.20 4.59
CA LYS A 165 11.22 -6.10 3.69
C LYS A 165 10.96 -4.80 4.45
N ALA A 166 10.29 -4.86 5.60
CA ALA A 166 10.09 -3.70 6.46
C ALA A 166 11.43 -3.06 6.85
N LYS A 167 12.44 -3.85 7.22
CA LYS A 167 13.80 -3.35 7.53
C LYS A 167 14.47 -2.73 6.30
N GLU A 168 14.36 -3.37 5.13
CA GLU A 168 14.91 -2.86 3.86
C GLU A 168 14.33 -1.48 3.49
N LEU A 169 13.03 -1.26 3.79
CA LEU A 169 12.34 0.00 3.56
C LEU A 169 12.56 1.04 4.69
N GLY A 170 13.36 0.71 5.71
CA GLY A 170 13.56 1.58 6.87
C GLY A 170 12.29 1.78 7.71
N MET A 171 11.41 0.78 7.76
CA MET A 171 10.21 0.75 8.59
C MET A 171 10.59 0.23 10.00
N ASN A 172 11.34 1.06 10.73
CA ASN A 172 11.97 0.65 12.00
C ASN A 172 10.96 0.46 13.14
N ASP A 173 9.78 1.04 13.02
CA ASP A 173 8.69 0.96 14.00
C ASP A 173 7.55 0.05 13.52
N THR A 174 7.91 -0.99 12.75
CA THR A 174 6.95 -1.96 12.21
C THR A 174 7.38 -3.39 12.50
N LYS A 175 6.43 -4.19 12.94
CA LYS A 175 6.58 -5.64 13.08
C LYS A 175 5.27 -6.34 12.68
N PHE A 176 5.39 -7.34 11.84
CA PHE A 176 4.30 -8.20 11.40
C PHE A 176 4.37 -9.55 12.13
N GLU A 177 3.22 -10.08 12.54
CA GLU A 177 3.06 -11.42 13.12
C GLU A 177 2.16 -12.34 12.28
N ASP A 178 1.36 -11.75 11.37
CA ASP A 178 0.60 -12.46 10.36
C ASP A 178 0.64 -11.70 9.02
N CYS A 179 0.18 -12.31 7.94
CA CYS A 179 0.22 -11.72 6.61
C CYS A 179 -1.04 -10.91 6.23
N CYS A 180 -2.05 -10.87 7.08
CA CYS A 180 -3.35 -10.28 6.76
C CYS A 180 -3.83 -9.20 7.75
N GLY A 181 -3.19 -9.08 8.92
CA GLY A 181 -3.53 -8.12 9.96
C GLY A 181 -4.76 -8.54 10.76
N LEU A 182 -4.94 -9.84 10.98
CA LEU A 182 -6.05 -10.37 11.78
C LEU A 182 -5.72 -10.37 13.27
N THR A 183 -4.46 -10.55 13.64
CA THR A 183 -4.06 -10.58 15.05
C THR A 183 -4.20 -9.21 15.72
N ASP A 184 -4.75 -9.20 16.92
CA ASP A 184 -4.81 -8.04 17.82
C ASP A 184 -3.66 -8.06 18.86
N SER A 185 -2.60 -8.85 18.62
CA SER A 185 -1.39 -8.90 19.46
C SER A 185 -0.70 -7.54 19.56
N ASP A 186 -0.07 -7.27 20.70
CA ASP A 186 0.79 -6.09 20.87
C ASP A 186 2.09 -6.18 20.06
N GLY A 187 2.47 -7.39 19.63
CA GLY A 187 3.62 -7.63 18.76
C GLY A 187 3.37 -7.32 17.28
N HIS A 188 2.13 -7.01 16.87
CA HIS A 188 1.76 -6.66 15.51
C HIS A 188 1.43 -5.18 15.41
N TYR A 189 2.39 -4.37 14.98
CA TYR A 189 2.28 -2.91 14.98
C TYR A 189 2.99 -2.27 13.79
N THR A 190 2.61 -1.05 13.50
CA THR A 190 3.23 -0.15 12.53
C THR A 190 2.97 1.31 12.90
N THR A 191 3.45 2.25 12.09
CA THR A 191 3.21 3.69 12.22
C THR A 191 2.62 4.27 10.93
N ALA A 192 2.02 5.46 10.98
CA ALA A 192 1.56 6.13 9.75
C ALA A 192 2.72 6.42 8.80
N ALA A 193 3.89 6.77 9.34
CA ALA A 193 5.10 7.00 8.56
C ALA A 193 5.57 5.72 7.83
N ASP A 194 5.57 4.58 8.52
CA ASP A 194 6.00 3.32 7.91
C ASP A 194 4.96 2.79 6.90
N VAL A 195 3.66 2.96 7.18
CA VAL A 195 2.61 2.67 6.18
C VAL A 195 2.80 3.50 4.92
N ALA A 196 3.16 4.78 5.05
CA ALA A 196 3.45 5.63 3.90
C ALA A 196 4.62 5.10 3.07
N LYS A 197 5.72 4.64 3.71
CA LYS A 197 6.89 4.06 3.02
C LYS A 197 6.50 2.82 2.19
N MET A 198 5.84 1.83 2.81
CA MET A 198 5.46 0.61 2.07
C MET A 198 4.39 0.87 1.00
N SER A 199 3.47 1.81 1.24
CA SER A 199 2.46 2.18 0.26
C SER A 199 3.11 2.88 -0.94
N ARG A 200 4.04 3.80 -0.69
CA ARG A 200 4.80 4.49 -1.73
C ARG A 200 5.62 3.50 -2.56
N GLU A 201 6.37 2.60 -1.91
CA GLU A 201 7.13 1.55 -2.60
C GLU A 201 6.23 0.73 -3.53
N LEU A 202 5.05 0.32 -3.05
CA LEU A 202 4.11 -0.47 -3.84
C LEU A 202 3.60 0.29 -5.06
N ILE A 203 3.18 1.55 -4.91
CA ILE A 203 2.56 2.31 -6.03
C ILE A 203 3.57 2.88 -7.00
N GLU A 204 4.78 3.24 -6.56
CA GLU A 204 5.82 3.78 -7.42
C GLU A 204 6.48 2.67 -8.25
N ARG A 205 6.78 1.55 -7.63
CA ARG A 205 7.44 0.43 -8.30
C ARG A 205 6.46 -0.42 -9.11
N PHE A 206 5.23 -0.57 -8.62
CA PHE A 206 4.20 -1.40 -9.22
C PHE A 206 2.89 -0.63 -9.42
N PRO A 207 2.87 0.42 -10.26
CA PRO A 207 1.69 1.27 -10.43
C PRO A 207 0.45 0.51 -10.93
N GLN A 208 0.62 -0.68 -11.51
CA GLN A 208 -0.49 -1.55 -11.92
C GLN A 208 -1.37 -1.99 -10.76
N ILE A 209 -0.91 -1.92 -9.49
CA ILE A 209 -1.76 -2.18 -8.32
C ILE A 209 -2.99 -1.26 -8.29
N LEU A 210 -2.86 -0.04 -8.82
CA LEU A 210 -3.94 0.93 -8.86
C LEU A 210 -5.09 0.50 -9.77
N ASN A 211 -4.82 -0.35 -10.78
CA ASN A 211 -5.87 -0.95 -11.61
C ASN A 211 -6.76 -1.89 -10.80
N TYR A 212 -6.20 -2.58 -9.82
CA TYR A 212 -6.93 -3.49 -8.93
C TYR A 212 -7.58 -2.75 -7.76
N SER A 213 -6.86 -1.84 -7.10
CA SER A 213 -7.35 -1.13 -5.92
C SER A 213 -8.48 -0.15 -6.23
N SER A 214 -8.60 0.32 -7.46
CA SER A 214 -9.69 1.19 -7.92
C SER A 214 -10.98 0.44 -8.30
N ILE A 215 -10.96 -0.89 -8.39
CA ILE A 215 -12.16 -1.70 -8.66
C ILE A 215 -13.16 -1.49 -7.51
N TRP A 216 -14.38 -1.05 -7.83
CA TRP A 216 -15.47 -0.95 -6.85
C TRP A 216 -16.12 -2.29 -6.57
N MET A 217 -16.50 -3.00 -7.62
CA MET A 217 -17.11 -4.33 -7.54
C MET A 217 -16.65 -5.18 -8.72
N GLU A 218 -16.38 -6.44 -8.47
CA GLU A 218 -16.05 -7.42 -9.50
C GLU A 218 -16.57 -8.81 -9.10
N GLU A 219 -16.96 -9.61 -10.06
CA GLU A 219 -17.39 -10.99 -9.83
C GLU A 219 -16.24 -11.95 -10.08
N ILE A 220 -16.00 -12.84 -9.14
CA ILE A 220 -15.15 -14.03 -9.30
C ILE A 220 -16.00 -15.28 -9.28
N THR A 221 -15.45 -16.39 -9.76
CA THR A 221 -16.13 -17.67 -9.75
C THR A 221 -15.37 -18.66 -8.87
N HIS A 222 -16.02 -19.13 -7.81
CA HIS A 222 -15.53 -20.29 -7.05
C HIS A 222 -15.76 -21.55 -7.89
N VAL A 223 -14.71 -22.32 -8.10
CA VAL A 223 -14.78 -23.63 -8.76
C VAL A 223 -14.34 -24.69 -7.75
N THR A 224 -15.29 -25.44 -7.25
CA THR A 224 -15.08 -26.45 -6.22
C THR A 224 -15.63 -27.81 -6.67
N GLN A 225 -15.42 -28.86 -5.89
CA GLN A 225 -16.01 -30.17 -6.13
C GLN A 225 -17.55 -30.15 -6.11
N LYS A 226 -18.17 -29.14 -5.52
CA LYS A 226 -19.62 -28.94 -5.45
C LYS A 226 -20.20 -28.20 -6.66
N GLY A 227 -19.33 -27.76 -7.58
CA GLY A 227 -19.70 -26.99 -8.77
C GLY A 227 -19.14 -25.57 -8.74
N SER A 228 -19.60 -24.75 -9.70
CA SER A 228 -19.19 -23.36 -9.86
C SER A 228 -20.23 -22.41 -9.27
N LYS A 229 -19.77 -21.38 -8.54
CA LYS A 229 -20.64 -20.37 -7.92
C LYS A 229 -20.02 -18.99 -8.06
N PRO A 230 -20.77 -17.98 -8.56
CA PRO A 230 -20.29 -16.60 -8.59
C PRO A 230 -20.22 -16.02 -7.18
N PHE A 231 -19.24 -15.13 -6.96
CA PHE A 231 -19.06 -14.37 -5.74
C PHE A 231 -18.64 -12.93 -6.09
N THR A 232 -19.34 -11.95 -5.54
CA THR A 232 -19.07 -10.54 -5.81
C THR A 232 -18.10 -9.98 -4.79
N LEU A 233 -16.93 -9.56 -5.24
CA LEU A 233 -16.00 -8.73 -4.48
C LEU A 233 -16.56 -7.32 -4.40
N THR A 234 -16.53 -6.69 -3.23
CA THR A 234 -16.90 -5.28 -3.05
C THR A 234 -15.77 -4.57 -2.32
N ASN A 235 -15.36 -3.42 -2.85
CA ASN A 235 -14.25 -2.66 -2.28
C ASN A 235 -14.60 -2.13 -0.90
N THR A 236 -13.73 -2.40 0.05
CA THR A 236 -13.84 -1.91 1.43
C THR A 236 -13.52 -0.42 1.55
N ASN A 237 -12.82 0.16 0.56
CA ASN A 237 -12.49 1.58 0.50
C ASN A 237 -13.61 2.39 -0.16
N LYS A 238 -14.48 2.97 0.66
CA LYS A 238 -15.59 3.80 0.16
C LYS A 238 -15.14 5.09 -0.54
N LEU A 239 -13.90 5.53 -0.34
CA LEU A 239 -13.35 6.72 -1.01
C LEU A 239 -13.28 6.53 -2.53
N ILE A 240 -13.18 5.28 -3.04
CA ILE A 240 -13.21 4.98 -4.48
C ILE A 240 -14.46 5.56 -5.17
N ARG A 241 -15.58 5.64 -4.46
CA ARG A 241 -16.81 6.25 -4.97
C ARG A 241 -17.13 7.61 -4.36
N GLY A 242 -16.57 7.90 -3.19
CA GLY A 242 -16.91 9.08 -2.41
C GLY A 242 -15.95 10.26 -2.60
N TYR A 243 -14.78 10.04 -3.17
CA TYR A 243 -13.75 11.06 -3.38
C TYR A 243 -13.21 10.97 -4.80
N GLU A 244 -13.49 11.98 -5.61
CA GLU A 244 -13.04 12.06 -7.00
C GLU A 244 -11.51 12.05 -7.07
N GLY A 245 -10.95 11.17 -7.91
CA GLY A 245 -9.51 10.97 -8.04
C GLY A 245 -8.93 9.88 -7.11
N CYS A 246 -9.69 9.35 -6.15
CA CYS A 246 -9.24 8.25 -5.33
C CYS A 246 -9.14 6.95 -6.15
N VAL A 247 -7.95 6.31 -6.14
CA VAL A 247 -7.65 5.08 -6.90
C VAL A 247 -7.19 3.92 -6.01
N GLY A 248 -7.15 4.11 -4.70
CA GLY A 248 -6.70 3.06 -3.77
C GLY A 248 -6.59 3.60 -2.34
N LEU A 249 -5.88 2.92 -1.43
CA LEU A 249 -5.16 1.66 -1.65
C LEU A 249 -5.81 0.55 -0.81
N LYS A 250 -5.84 0.71 0.53
CA LYS A 250 -6.29 -0.32 1.46
C LYS A 250 -6.94 0.26 2.72
N THR A 251 -7.98 -0.43 3.21
CA THR A 251 -8.59 -0.17 4.52
C THR A 251 -8.29 -1.30 5.50
N GLY A 252 -8.41 -1.01 6.79
CA GLY A 252 -8.28 -1.98 7.86
C GLY A 252 -9.25 -1.70 9.02
N SER A 253 -9.70 -2.75 9.69
CA SER A 253 -10.49 -2.62 10.90
C SER A 253 -10.38 -3.90 11.74
N THR A 254 -10.06 -3.73 13.03
CA THR A 254 -10.21 -4.73 14.09
C THR A 254 -10.74 -4.05 15.35
N SER A 255 -11.06 -4.85 16.37
CA SER A 255 -11.48 -4.31 17.66
C SER A 255 -10.46 -3.36 18.27
N LYS A 256 -9.16 -3.66 18.12
CA LYS A 256 -8.03 -2.89 18.63
C LYS A 256 -7.67 -1.70 17.74
N ALA A 257 -7.49 -1.95 16.45
CA ALA A 257 -7.05 -0.94 15.49
C ALA A 257 -8.12 0.13 15.22
N LYS A 258 -9.41 -0.18 15.44
CA LYS A 258 -10.55 0.61 15.00
C LYS A 258 -10.54 0.71 13.46
N TYR A 259 -10.56 1.91 12.89
CA TYR A 259 -10.59 2.11 11.46
C TYR A 259 -9.26 2.69 10.97
N CYS A 260 -8.67 2.04 9.98
CA CYS A 260 -7.44 2.44 9.34
C CYS A 260 -7.67 2.59 7.83
N VAL A 261 -6.97 3.53 7.20
CA VAL A 261 -6.97 3.69 5.75
C VAL A 261 -5.60 4.16 5.27
N SER A 262 -5.11 3.54 4.21
CA SER A 262 -4.10 4.07 3.31
C SER A 262 -4.81 4.38 2.01
N ALA A 263 -4.87 5.67 1.63
CA ALA A 263 -5.55 6.13 0.44
C ALA A 263 -4.55 6.71 -0.56
N VAL A 264 -4.83 6.49 -1.85
CA VAL A 264 -4.10 7.08 -2.97
C VAL A 264 -5.08 7.85 -3.82
N ALA A 265 -4.76 9.10 -4.11
CA ALA A 265 -5.58 9.94 -4.97
C ALA A 265 -4.69 10.79 -5.88
N TYR A 266 -5.16 11.06 -7.10
CA TYR A 266 -4.54 12.04 -7.97
C TYR A 266 -4.93 13.45 -7.55
N GLU A 267 -3.99 14.39 -7.66
CA GLU A 267 -4.29 15.80 -7.48
C GLU A 267 -5.34 16.25 -8.49
N ARG A 268 -6.35 16.94 -7.99
CA ARG A 268 -7.31 17.62 -8.87
C ARG A 268 -6.58 18.82 -9.49
N THR A 269 -6.28 18.75 -10.78
CA THR A 269 -5.96 19.94 -11.52
C THR A 269 -7.13 20.90 -11.35
N ALA A 270 -6.90 22.03 -10.69
CA ALA A 270 -7.89 23.08 -10.60
C ALA A 270 -8.32 23.41 -12.03
N SER A 271 -9.47 22.89 -12.44
CA SER A 271 -10.10 23.34 -13.67
C SER A 271 -10.22 24.85 -13.53
N LYS A 272 -9.58 25.60 -14.46
CA LYS A 272 -9.74 27.04 -14.52
C LYS A 272 -11.21 27.35 -14.38
N ILE A 273 -11.55 28.05 -13.31
CA ILE A 273 -12.85 28.73 -13.23
C ILE A 273 -12.74 29.83 -14.27
N GLU A 274 -13.35 29.60 -15.45
CA GLU A 274 -13.61 30.64 -16.41
C GLU A 274 -14.76 31.52 -15.91
#